data_901d982bd3b5c4382f9a4dcd9d8d5b9d
#
_entry.id   901d982bd3b5c4382f9a4dcd9d8d5b9d
#
_cell.length_a   1.000
_cell.length_b   1.000
_cell.length_c   1.000
_cell.angle_alpha   90.00
_cell.angle_beta   90.00
_cell.angle_gamma   90.00
#
_symmetry.space_group_name_H-M   'P 1'
#
loop_
_entity.id
_entity.type
_entity.pdbx_description
1 polymer ?
#
loop_
_entity_poly.entity_id
_entity_poly.type
_entity_poly.pdbx_seq_one_letter_code
_entity_poly.pdbx_strand_id
1 'polypeptide(L)' 'MTAENIVGLVVAVSLLVYLVLALVYPERF' A
#
# COMPACT_ATOMS: atom_id res chain seq x y z
N MET A 1 1.42 9.74 18.63
CA MET A 1 1.74 9.42 17.26
C MET A 1 3.02 10.05 16.85
N THR A 2 3.94 9.25 16.40
CA THR A 2 5.24 9.73 16.01
C THR A 2 5.36 9.64 14.48
N ALA A 3 6.36 10.30 13.96
CA ALA A 3 6.61 10.26 12.52
C ALA A 3 6.83 8.84 12.05
N GLU A 4 7.42 8.03 12.91
CA GLU A 4 7.67 6.66 12.58
C GLU A 4 6.38 5.91 12.33
N ASN A 5 5.36 6.16 13.15
CA ASN A 5 4.07 5.51 13.00
C ASN A 5 3.38 5.97 11.72
N ILE A 6 3.53 7.24 11.42
CA ILE A 6 2.90 7.80 10.22
C ILE A 6 3.52 7.18 8.97
N VAL A 7 4.85 7.07 8.97
CA VAL A 7 5.54 6.46 7.82
C VAL A 7 5.11 5.02 7.65
N GLY A 8 5.03 4.29 8.76
CA GLY A 8 4.59 2.90 8.71
C GLY A 8 3.19 2.78 8.18
N LEU A 9 2.32 3.70 8.58
CA LEU A 9 0.94 3.68 8.13
C LEU A 9 0.86 3.95 6.62
N VAL A 10 1.62 4.91 6.15
CA VAL A 10 1.62 5.25 4.73
C VAL A 10 2.10 4.06 3.91
N VAL A 11 3.16 3.41 4.36
CA VAL A 11 3.69 2.25 3.65
C VAL A 11 2.68 1.13 3.65
N ALA A 12 2.03 0.89 4.78
CA ALA A 12 1.05 -0.18 4.90
C ALA A 12 -0.12 0.05 3.95
N VAL A 13 -0.63 1.27 3.91
CA VAL A 13 -1.76 1.60 3.05
C VAL A 13 -1.35 1.47 1.59
N SER A 14 -0.13 1.91 1.27
CA SER A 14 0.36 1.81 -0.11
C SER A 14 0.44 0.36 -0.57
N LEU A 15 0.93 -0.51 0.29
CA LEU A 15 1.03 -1.93 -0.05
C LEU A 15 -0.35 -2.54 -0.20
N LEU A 16 -1.27 -2.15 0.66
CA LEU A 16 -2.63 -2.66 0.58
C LEU A 16 -3.27 -2.28 -0.74
N VAL A 17 -3.16 -1.01 -1.11
CA VAL A 17 -3.72 -0.55 -2.37
C VAL A 17 -3.05 -1.27 -3.54
N TYR A 18 -1.75 -1.46 -3.45
CA TYR A 18 -1.03 -2.16 -4.51
C TYR A 18 -1.56 -3.57 -4.70
N LEU A 19 -1.80 -4.27 -3.59
CA LEU A 19 -2.31 -5.63 -3.65
C LEU A 19 -3.71 -5.67 -4.23
N VAL A 20 -4.54 -4.71 -3.84
CA VAL A 20 -5.90 -4.65 -4.36
C VAL A 20 -5.89 -4.41 -5.86
N LEU A 21 -5.05 -3.49 -6.31
CA LEU A 21 -4.95 -3.21 -7.74
C LEU A 21 -4.41 -4.42 -8.50
N ALA A 22 -3.50 -5.16 -7.89
CA ALA A 22 -2.94 -6.35 -8.53
C ALA A 22 -4.00 -7.41 -8.71
N LEU A 23 -4.99 -7.45 -7.82
CA LEU A 23 -6.07 -8.41 -7.92
C LEU A 23 -7.11 -7.98 -8.95
N VAL A 24 -7.42 -6.70 -8.97
CA VAL A 24 -8.44 -6.18 -9.86
C VAL A 24 -7.88 -6.00 -11.26
N TYR A 25 -6.65 -5.48 -11.35
CA TYR A 25 -6.01 -5.28 -12.64
C TYR A 25 -4.68 -6.02 -12.65
N PRO A 26 -4.71 -7.30 -12.87
CA PRO A 26 -3.49 -8.12 -12.85
C PRO A 26 -2.59 -7.89 -14.04
N GLU A 27 -2.79 -6.82 -14.77
CA GLU A 27 -2.02 -6.57 -15.93
C GLU A 27 -0.75 -5.87 -15.60
N ARG A 28 0.18 -6.41 -14.95
CA ARG A 28 1.38 -5.78 -14.67
C ARG A 28 2.25 -5.96 -15.80
N PHE A 29 2.17 -5.46 -16.74
CA PHE A 29 2.83 -5.70 -17.96
C PHE A 29 3.19 -7.13 -18.08
#